data_13a73c6c311d9bf7df43e909b5e374a4
#
_entry.id   13a73c6c311d9bf7df43e909b5e374a4
#
_cell.length_a   1.000
_cell.length_b   1.000
_cell.length_c   1.000
_cell.angle_alpha   90.00
_cell.angle_beta   90.00
_cell.angle_gamma   90.00
#
_symmetry.space_group_name_H-M   'P 1'
#
loop_
_entity.id
_entity.type
_entity.pdbx_description
1 polymer ?
#
loop_
_entity_poly.entity_id
_entity_poly.type
_entity_poly.pdbx_seq_one_letter_code
_entity_poly.pdbx_strand_id
1 'polypeptide(L)'
;MWPTTLLAWAIDMSASNLPNFLKKKKLLDNANLPAAECQKYGNLFLEAGWLADALDFFIKGNSAEGLQKLEALALETGDAFLLERLLQVQGREAPELWSQVAVQAAAREKFTLAQWANEKAGNPVDPDSDPLATDER
;
A
#
# COMPACT_ATOMS: atom_id res chain seq x y z
N MET A 1 -11.04 -2.59 -34.16
CA MET A 1 -10.88 -2.77 -33.74
C MET A 1 -10.04 -2.65 -33.03
N TRP A 2 -9.46 -2.30 -32.78
CA TRP A 2 -8.65 -2.13 -32.19
C TRP A 2 -8.73 -1.42 -31.16
N PRO A 3 -9.73 -1.06 -30.55
CA PRO A 3 -9.80 -0.43 -29.27
C PRO A 3 -9.04 -1.19 -28.23
N THR A 4 -9.10 -2.49 -28.25
CA THR A 4 -8.36 -3.30 -27.30
C THR A 4 -6.88 -3.15 -27.48
N THR A 5 -6.42 -3.10 -28.69
CA THR A 5 -5.02 -2.91 -29.00
C THR A 5 -4.53 -1.56 -28.55
N LEU A 6 -5.37 -0.54 -28.72
CA LEU A 6 -5.01 0.80 -28.30
C LEU A 6 -4.91 0.90 -26.78
N LEU A 7 -5.79 0.21 -26.07
CA LEU A 7 -5.73 0.21 -24.61
C LEU A 7 -4.47 -0.48 -24.10
N ALA A 8 -4.10 -1.60 -24.69
CA ALA A 8 -2.88 -2.29 -24.30
C ALA A 8 -1.67 -1.40 -24.56
N TRP A 9 -1.70 -0.72 -25.68
CA TRP A 9 -0.62 0.17 -26.02
C TRP A 9 -0.53 1.35 -25.08
N ALA A 10 -1.67 1.91 -24.67
CA ALA A 10 -1.72 3.00 -23.70
C ALA A 10 -1.18 2.56 -22.35
N ILE A 11 -1.48 1.33 -21.93
CA ILE A 11 -0.94 0.79 -20.67
C ILE A 11 0.58 0.69 -20.76
N ASP A 12 1.10 0.21 -21.88
CA ASP A 12 2.55 0.12 -22.06
C ASP A 12 3.19 1.50 -22.03
N MET A 13 2.57 2.47 -22.62
CA MET A 13 3.08 3.83 -22.58
C MET A 13 3.08 4.40 -21.17
N SER A 14 2.01 4.12 -20.43
CA SER A 14 1.92 4.54 -19.05
C SER A 14 3.06 3.95 -18.24
N ALA A 15 3.31 2.66 -18.42
CA ALA A 15 4.40 1.98 -17.75
C ALA A 15 5.77 2.55 -18.14
N SER A 16 5.92 2.91 -19.40
CA SER A 16 7.18 3.46 -19.89
C SER A 16 7.47 4.87 -19.36
N ASN A 17 6.44 5.54 -18.83
CA ASN A 17 6.62 6.85 -18.23
C ASN A 17 7.12 6.77 -16.79
N LEU A 18 7.14 5.58 -16.21
CA LEU A 18 7.64 5.41 -14.85
C LEU A 18 9.16 5.52 -14.85
N PRO A 19 9.73 6.21 -13.83
CA PRO A 19 11.18 6.25 -13.69
C PRO A 19 11.73 4.85 -13.45
N ASN A 20 12.88 4.55 -14.05
CA ASN A 20 13.57 3.32 -13.72
C ASN A 20 14.20 3.45 -12.32
N PHE A 21 14.81 2.36 -11.85
CA PHE A 21 15.36 2.33 -10.50
C PHE A 21 16.36 3.45 -10.23
N LEU A 22 17.29 3.69 -11.16
CA LEU A 22 18.31 4.71 -10.96
C LEU A 22 17.71 6.11 -10.98
N LYS A 23 16.79 6.38 -11.90
CA LYS A 23 16.14 7.66 -11.97
C LYS A 23 15.27 7.90 -10.73
N LYS A 24 14.57 6.86 -10.28
CA LYS A 24 13.77 6.94 -9.06
C LYS A 24 14.66 7.32 -7.88
N LYS A 25 15.80 6.67 -7.73
CA LYS A 25 16.72 6.97 -6.64
C LYS A 25 17.21 8.41 -6.69
N LYS A 26 17.57 8.88 -7.87
CA LYS A 26 18.01 10.27 -8.05
C LYS A 26 16.93 11.25 -7.66
N LEU A 27 15.68 10.97 -8.04
CA LEU A 27 14.55 11.83 -7.69
C LEU A 27 14.34 11.86 -6.19
N LEU A 28 14.38 10.70 -5.54
CA LEU A 28 14.17 10.63 -4.09
C LEU A 28 15.30 11.29 -3.31
N ASP A 29 16.52 11.24 -3.84
CA ASP A 29 17.68 11.85 -3.20
C ASP A 29 17.78 13.36 -3.47
N ASN A 30 16.98 13.89 -4.40
CA ASN A 30 17.02 15.29 -4.73
C ASN A 30 16.27 16.12 -3.68
N ALA A 31 17.02 16.80 -2.82
CA ALA A 31 16.43 17.61 -1.75
C ALA A 31 15.55 18.75 -2.27
N ASN A 32 15.75 19.17 -3.51
CA ASN A 32 15.05 20.30 -4.09
C ASN A 32 13.88 19.88 -4.98
N LEU A 33 13.51 18.60 -4.99
CA LEU A 33 12.38 18.16 -5.80
C LEU A 33 11.08 18.78 -5.28
N PRO A 34 10.34 19.53 -6.12
CA PRO A 34 9.11 20.19 -5.66
C PRO A 34 8.05 19.17 -5.20
N ALA A 35 7.24 19.59 -4.24
CA ALA A 35 6.17 18.73 -3.73
C ALA A 35 5.21 18.30 -4.85
N ALA A 36 4.92 19.18 -5.80
CA ALA A 36 4.06 18.86 -6.92
C ALA A 36 4.62 17.73 -7.78
N GLU A 37 5.95 17.71 -7.96
CA GLU A 37 6.61 16.63 -8.69
C GLU A 37 6.58 15.32 -7.89
N CYS A 38 6.77 15.41 -6.58
CA CYS A 38 6.66 14.23 -5.72
C CYS A 38 5.27 13.62 -5.83
N GLN A 39 4.24 14.45 -5.79
CA GLN A 39 2.87 13.96 -5.91
C GLN A 39 2.62 13.35 -7.28
N LYS A 40 3.15 13.97 -8.33
CA LYS A 40 3.02 13.44 -9.69
C LYS A 40 3.62 12.05 -9.81
N TYR A 41 4.86 11.87 -9.35
CA TYR A 41 5.50 10.56 -9.41
C TYR A 41 4.82 9.55 -8.48
N GLY A 42 4.39 10.01 -7.31
CA GLY A 42 3.62 9.15 -6.41
C GLY A 42 2.36 8.63 -7.07
N ASN A 43 1.63 9.50 -7.75
CA ASN A 43 0.41 9.09 -8.47
C ASN A 43 0.70 8.14 -9.61
N LEU A 44 1.81 8.35 -10.34
CA LEU A 44 2.19 7.44 -11.41
C LEU A 44 2.46 6.02 -10.89
N PHE A 45 3.20 5.91 -9.80
CA PHE A 45 3.47 4.60 -9.19
C PHE A 45 2.20 4.00 -8.60
N LEU A 46 1.33 4.83 -8.02
CA LEU A 46 0.07 4.35 -7.48
C LEU A 46 -0.80 3.73 -8.57
N GLU A 47 -0.92 4.40 -9.70
CA GLU A 47 -1.72 3.90 -10.82
C GLU A 47 -1.14 2.62 -11.41
N ALA A 48 0.17 2.47 -11.34
CA ALA A 48 0.85 1.27 -11.81
C ALA A 48 0.77 0.11 -10.81
N GLY A 49 0.24 0.36 -9.61
CA GLY A 49 0.15 -0.66 -8.57
C GLY A 49 1.40 -0.83 -7.74
N TRP A 50 2.37 0.06 -7.89
CA TRP A 50 3.64 -0.01 -7.14
C TRP A 50 3.51 0.83 -5.89
N LEU A 51 2.80 0.30 -4.90
CA LEU A 51 2.38 1.07 -3.72
C LEU A 51 3.54 1.50 -2.84
N ALA A 52 4.56 0.66 -2.69
CA ALA A 52 5.73 1.03 -1.88
C ALA A 52 6.48 2.20 -2.50
N ASP A 53 6.62 2.20 -3.82
CA ASP A 53 7.28 3.30 -4.52
C ASP A 53 6.44 4.58 -4.45
N ALA A 54 5.13 4.45 -4.59
CA ALA A 54 4.23 5.58 -4.44
C ALA A 54 4.37 6.19 -3.04
N LEU A 55 4.44 5.33 -2.04
CA LEU A 55 4.59 5.78 -0.66
C LEU A 55 5.87 6.63 -0.48
N ASP A 56 6.99 6.17 -1.06
CA ASP A 56 8.24 6.90 -0.95
C ASP A 56 8.10 8.35 -1.45
N PHE A 57 7.44 8.53 -2.59
CA PHE A 57 7.25 9.87 -3.14
C PHE A 57 6.25 10.70 -2.33
N PHE A 58 5.19 10.08 -1.86
CA PHE A 58 4.22 10.79 -1.02
C PHE A 58 4.84 11.24 0.31
N ILE A 59 5.71 10.42 0.88
CA ILE A 59 6.43 10.80 2.09
C ILE A 59 7.33 11.99 1.80
N LYS A 60 8.12 11.91 0.72
CA LYS A 60 9.04 12.96 0.36
C LYS A 60 8.32 14.28 0.11
N GLY A 61 7.18 14.24 -0.56
CA GLY A 61 6.38 15.42 -0.85
C GLY A 61 5.45 15.83 0.27
N ASN A 62 5.43 15.08 1.35
CA ASN A 62 4.53 15.33 2.47
C ASN A 62 3.07 15.46 2.02
N SER A 63 2.65 14.56 1.13
CA SER A 63 1.32 14.60 0.51
C SER A 63 0.30 13.89 1.37
N ALA A 64 -0.47 14.65 2.14
CA ALA A 64 -1.54 14.07 2.96
C ALA A 64 -2.55 13.33 2.10
N GLU A 65 -2.89 13.89 0.94
CA GLU A 65 -3.83 13.26 0.03
C GLU A 65 -3.32 11.90 -0.47
N GLY A 66 -2.05 11.84 -0.86
CA GLY A 66 -1.45 10.58 -1.32
C GLY A 66 -1.40 9.54 -0.24
N LEU A 67 -1.04 9.94 0.97
CA LEU A 67 -1.00 9.02 2.11
C LEU A 67 -2.39 8.50 2.46
N GLN A 68 -3.42 9.35 2.36
CA GLN A 68 -4.79 8.91 2.59
C GLN A 68 -5.26 7.89 1.54
N LYS A 69 -4.88 8.09 0.28
CA LYS A 69 -5.19 7.14 -0.77
C LYS A 69 -4.57 5.79 -0.50
N LEU A 70 -3.31 5.77 -0.08
CA LEU A 70 -2.64 4.51 0.26
C LEU A 70 -3.26 3.85 1.48
N GLU A 71 -3.67 4.64 2.47
CA GLU A 71 -4.35 4.08 3.64
C GLU A 71 -5.66 3.39 3.22
N ALA A 72 -6.45 4.04 2.38
CA ALA A 72 -7.70 3.45 1.90
C ALA A 72 -7.44 2.14 1.16
N LEU A 73 -6.40 2.11 0.32
CA LEU A 73 -6.04 0.88 -0.39
C LEU A 73 -5.58 -0.22 0.54
N ALA A 74 -4.78 0.13 1.56
CA ALA A 74 -4.31 -0.85 2.52
C ALA A 74 -5.48 -1.49 3.26
N LEU A 75 -6.44 -0.67 3.67
CA LEU A 75 -7.61 -1.17 4.37
C LEU A 75 -8.50 -2.02 3.45
N GLU A 76 -8.67 -1.58 2.21
CA GLU A 76 -9.51 -2.29 1.26
C GLU A 76 -8.93 -3.64 0.85
N THR A 77 -7.61 -3.71 0.68
CA THR A 77 -6.96 -4.92 0.20
C THR A 77 -6.41 -5.81 1.31
N GLY A 78 -6.49 -5.37 2.56
CA GLY A 78 -5.95 -6.15 3.67
C GLY A 78 -4.42 -6.14 3.70
N ASP A 79 -3.79 -5.07 3.23
CA ASP A 79 -2.34 -4.97 3.18
C ASP A 79 -1.81 -4.44 4.51
N ALA A 80 -1.57 -5.34 5.43
CA ALA A 80 -1.13 -4.98 6.78
C ALA A 80 0.27 -4.38 6.78
N PHE A 81 1.14 -4.80 5.88
CA PHE A 81 2.50 -4.24 5.81
C PHE A 81 2.48 -2.79 5.35
N LEU A 82 1.65 -2.48 4.37
CA LEU A 82 1.51 -1.10 3.92
C LEU A 82 0.94 -0.21 5.04
N LEU A 83 -0.06 -0.73 5.75
CA LEU A 83 -0.63 0.02 6.88
C LEU A 83 0.43 0.28 7.95
N GLU A 84 1.28 -0.70 8.25
CA GLU A 84 2.34 -0.51 9.23
C GLU A 84 3.26 0.63 8.83
N ARG A 85 3.71 0.64 7.58
CA ARG A 85 4.59 1.70 7.10
C ARG A 85 3.92 3.07 7.17
N LEU A 86 2.66 3.14 6.78
CA LEU A 86 1.91 4.39 6.83
C LEU A 86 1.81 4.94 8.24
N LEU A 87 1.47 4.08 9.18
CA LEU A 87 1.32 4.51 10.57
C LEU A 87 2.67 4.90 11.19
N GLN A 88 3.73 4.16 10.87
CA GLN A 88 5.07 4.50 11.34
C GLN A 88 5.51 5.88 10.84
N VAL A 89 5.30 6.14 9.57
CA VAL A 89 5.67 7.42 8.97
C VAL A 89 4.91 8.58 9.60
N GLN A 90 3.65 8.35 9.92
CA GLN A 90 2.79 9.38 10.51
C GLN A 90 2.91 9.47 12.03
N GLY A 91 3.60 8.53 12.65
CA GLY A 91 3.71 8.48 14.10
C GLY A 91 2.36 8.25 14.77
N ARG A 92 1.49 7.48 14.11
CA ARG A 92 0.13 7.24 14.60
C ARG A 92 -0.03 5.83 15.14
N GLU A 93 -0.87 5.72 16.15
CA GLU A 93 -1.38 4.44 16.60
C GLU A 93 -2.87 4.43 16.29
N ALA A 94 -3.31 3.40 15.58
CA ALA A 94 -4.70 3.33 15.13
C ALA A 94 -5.21 1.90 15.24
N PRO A 95 -5.50 1.43 16.46
CA PRO A 95 -5.98 0.05 16.65
C PRO A 95 -7.20 -0.28 15.80
N GLU A 96 -8.09 0.70 15.61
CA GLU A 96 -9.28 0.50 14.80
C GLU A 96 -8.95 0.19 13.35
N LEU A 97 -7.88 0.77 12.82
CA LEU A 97 -7.45 0.49 11.45
C LEU A 97 -6.86 -0.91 11.33
N TRP A 98 -6.13 -1.33 12.36
CA TRP A 98 -5.60 -2.69 12.40
C TRP A 98 -6.73 -3.72 12.41
N SER A 99 -7.80 -3.45 13.16
CA SER A 99 -8.98 -4.32 13.16
C SER A 99 -9.61 -4.41 11.78
N GLN A 100 -9.73 -3.27 11.09
CA GLN A 100 -10.30 -3.24 9.74
C GLN A 100 -9.45 -4.01 8.74
N VAL A 101 -8.14 -3.82 8.77
CA VAL A 101 -7.26 -4.51 7.84
C VAL A 101 -7.23 -6.00 8.12
N ALA A 102 -7.38 -6.41 9.38
CA ALA A 102 -7.45 -7.81 9.74
C ALA A 102 -8.66 -8.48 9.11
N VAL A 103 -9.82 -7.82 9.13
CA VAL A 103 -11.03 -8.35 8.52
C VAL A 103 -10.83 -8.54 7.02
N GLN A 104 -10.27 -7.56 6.35
CA GLN A 104 -10.05 -7.64 4.91
C GLN A 104 -8.98 -8.67 4.55
N ALA A 105 -7.94 -8.77 5.36
CA ALA A 105 -6.92 -9.79 5.14
C ALA A 105 -7.51 -11.18 5.26
N ALA A 106 -8.34 -11.43 6.27
CA ALA A 106 -9.00 -12.71 6.44
C ALA A 106 -9.94 -13.02 5.29
N ALA A 107 -10.68 -12.02 4.82
CA ALA A 107 -11.59 -12.18 3.69
C ALA A 107 -10.86 -12.57 2.40
N ARG A 108 -9.58 -12.21 2.31
CA ARG A 108 -8.75 -12.53 1.15
C ARG A 108 -7.82 -13.71 1.43
N GLU A 109 -8.11 -14.47 2.48
CA GLU A 109 -7.37 -15.66 2.86
C GLU A 109 -5.92 -15.40 3.23
N LYS A 110 -5.62 -14.20 3.64
CA LYS A 110 -4.29 -13.82 4.15
C LYS A 110 -4.28 -13.99 5.66
N PHE A 111 -4.39 -15.24 6.11
CA PHE A 111 -4.67 -15.52 7.53
C PHE A 111 -3.52 -15.13 8.45
N THR A 112 -2.29 -15.31 8.02
CA THR A 112 -1.14 -14.90 8.82
C THR A 112 -1.12 -13.39 9.04
N LEU A 113 -1.41 -12.64 7.99
CA LEU A 113 -1.49 -11.18 8.09
C LEU A 113 -2.66 -10.75 8.96
N ALA A 114 -3.80 -11.47 8.85
CA ALA A 114 -4.96 -11.17 9.67
C ALA A 114 -4.67 -11.37 11.14
N GLN A 115 -3.98 -12.46 11.49
CA GLN A 115 -3.56 -12.71 12.87
C GLN A 115 -2.64 -11.61 13.39
N TRP A 116 -1.64 -11.27 12.59
CA TRP A 116 -0.69 -10.23 12.97
C TRP A 116 -1.39 -8.88 13.17
N ALA A 117 -2.32 -8.55 12.29
CA ALA A 117 -3.08 -7.30 12.40
C ALA A 117 -3.97 -7.30 13.63
N ASN A 118 -4.59 -8.43 13.96
CA ASN A 118 -5.39 -8.53 15.18
C ASN A 118 -4.55 -8.34 16.42
N GLU A 119 -3.34 -8.87 16.45
CA GLU A 119 -2.42 -8.63 17.56
C GLU A 119 -2.08 -7.16 17.69
N LYS A 120 -1.83 -6.50 16.57
CA LYS A 120 -1.56 -5.06 16.56
C LYS A 120 -2.75 -4.24 17.03
N ALA A 121 -3.96 -4.73 16.78
CA ALA A 121 -5.17 -4.06 17.22
C ALA A 121 -5.41 -4.23 18.73
N GLY A 122 -4.61 -5.07 19.38
CA GLY A 122 -4.82 -5.38 20.79
C GLY A 122 -5.84 -6.47 21.01
N ASN A 123 -6.26 -7.17 19.96
CA ASN A 123 -7.18 -8.29 20.09
C ASN A 123 -6.37 -9.57 20.23
N PRO A 124 -6.43 -10.23 21.39
CA PRO A 124 -5.66 -11.46 21.55
C PRO A 124 -6.14 -12.52 20.58
N VAL A 125 -5.19 -13.16 19.92
CA VAL A 125 -5.51 -14.26 19.01
C VAL A 125 -5.41 -15.54 19.82
N ASP A 126 -6.54 -16.24 19.91
CA ASP A 126 -6.57 -17.55 20.56
C ASP A 126 -5.87 -18.54 19.63
N PRO A 127 -4.79 -19.18 20.09
CA PRO A 127 -4.11 -20.20 19.26
C PRO A 127 -5.06 -21.28 18.77
N ASP A 128 -6.10 -21.56 19.55
CA ASP A 128 -7.07 -22.57 19.19
C ASP A 128 -8.04 -22.11 18.12
N SER A 129 -8.08 -20.81 17.82
CA SER A 129 -8.95 -20.27 16.78
C SER A 129 -8.25 -20.11 15.43
N ASP A 130 -7.03 -20.62 15.29
CA ASP A 130 -6.28 -20.57 14.04
C ASP A 130 -7.10 -21.24 12.93
N PRO A 131 -7.42 -20.52 11.86
CA PRO A 131 -8.19 -21.08 10.76
C PRO A 131 -7.55 -22.30 10.13
N LEU A 132 -6.23 -22.39 10.19
CA LEU A 132 -5.51 -23.53 9.63
C LEU A 132 -5.57 -24.76 10.52
N ALA A 133 -5.91 -24.59 11.77
CA ALA A 133 -5.98 -25.68 12.73
C ALA A 133 -7.40 -26.18 13.00
N THR A 134 -8.41 -25.46 12.54
CA THR A 134 -9.80 -25.80 12.86
C THR A 134 -10.27 -27.11 12.28
N ASP A 135 -9.68 -27.54 11.18
CA ASP A 135 -10.10 -28.77 10.51
C ASP A 135 -9.73 -30.01 11.30
N GLU A 136 -8.88 -29.88 12.27
CA GLU A 136 -8.42 -31.02 13.04
C GLU A 136 -9.34 -31.35 14.20
N ARG A 137 -10.39 -30.60 14.35
CA ARG A 137 -11.36 -30.79 15.39
C ARG A 137 -12.65 -31.36 14.86
#